data_22f9b8a18f117d46703d453cadeb2d0a
#
_entry.id   22f9b8a18f117d46703d453cadeb2d0a
#
_cell.length_a   1.000
_cell.length_b   1.000
_cell.length_c   1.000
_cell.angle_alpha   90.00
_cell.angle_beta   90.00
_cell.angle_gamma   90.00
#
_symmetry.space_group_name_H-M   'P 1'
#
loop_
_entity.id
_entity.type
_entity.pdbx_description
1 polymer ?
#
loop_
_entity_poly.entity_id
_entity_poly.type
_entity_poly.pdbx_seq_one_letter_code
_entity_poly.pdbx_strand_id
1 'polypeptide(L)'
;MFKRFSICYILFMFYLTGISAQEDRWTGNATNLSKGNLRVNSSGRYLEYTDGTPFLYIGDTAWELISRLNDKETEQYLENRREKGFTVIQTVILDELDDMNVSSNGGPKLIDGNIDKPAPDYFTHVDKVISLAAVKGLYIALLPTWGDKVDKQWGKGPEIFTPENAYKYGKWLGE
;
A
#
# COMPACT_ATOMS: atom_id res chain seq x y z
N MET A 1 35.03 14.64 73.84
CA MET A 1 34.21 13.42 73.62
C MET A 1 33.46 13.57 72.24
N PHE A 2 34.11 13.22 71.15
CA PHE A 2 33.58 13.40 69.81
C PHE A 2 33.02 12.06 69.30
N LYS A 3 31.72 12.00 69.10
CA LYS A 3 31.05 10.85 68.45
C LYS A 3 31.26 10.89 66.91
N ARG A 4 31.92 9.89 66.36
CA ARG A 4 32.08 9.69 64.95
C ARG A 4 30.77 9.09 64.40
N PHE A 5 30.11 9.80 63.48
CA PHE A 5 29.03 9.25 62.67
C PHE A 5 29.65 8.58 61.45
N SER A 6 29.51 7.26 61.38
CA SER A 6 29.82 6.51 60.18
C SER A 6 28.63 6.62 59.20
N ILE A 7 28.83 7.29 58.07
CA ILE A 7 27.88 7.34 56.97
C ILE A 7 28.15 6.13 56.08
N CYS A 8 27.23 5.15 56.13
CA CYS A 8 27.22 4.03 55.20
C CYS A 8 26.63 4.51 53.86
N TYR A 9 27.46 4.66 52.82
CA TYR A 9 27.01 4.85 51.48
C TYR A 9 26.58 3.51 50.89
N ILE A 10 25.27 3.28 50.75
CA ILE A 10 24.71 2.18 49.99
C ILE A 10 24.71 2.61 48.52
N LEU A 11 25.68 2.12 47.76
CA LEU A 11 25.69 2.23 46.31
C LEU A 11 24.61 1.30 45.77
N PHE A 12 23.47 1.86 45.36
CA PHE A 12 22.45 1.16 44.59
C PHE A 12 22.91 1.12 43.13
N MET A 13 23.57 0.06 42.70
CA MET A 13 23.84 -0.20 41.30
C MET A 13 22.53 -0.56 40.62
N PHE A 14 21.93 0.39 39.90
CA PHE A 14 20.89 0.11 38.95
C PHE A 14 21.53 -0.61 37.73
N TYR A 15 21.41 -1.91 37.68
CA TYR A 15 21.57 -2.65 36.43
C TYR A 15 20.39 -2.31 35.54
N LEU A 16 20.59 -1.34 34.66
CA LEU A 16 19.73 -1.15 33.48
C LEU A 16 19.97 -2.35 32.54
N THR A 17 19.28 -3.46 32.76
CA THR A 17 19.10 -4.47 31.71
C THR A 17 18.30 -3.78 30.62
N GLY A 18 18.99 -3.34 29.57
CA GLY A 18 18.33 -2.91 28.34
C GLY A 18 17.53 -4.10 27.83
N ILE A 19 16.23 -4.07 28.06
CA ILE A 19 15.29 -4.94 27.35
C ILE A 19 15.32 -4.41 25.92
N SER A 20 16.21 -4.96 25.10
CA SER A 20 16.10 -4.86 23.67
C SER A 20 14.80 -5.59 23.31
N ALA A 21 13.75 -4.84 23.07
CA ALA A 21 12.57 -5.39 22.41
C ALA A 21 13.05 -5.80 21.02
N GLN A 22 13.39 -7.06 20.87
CA GLN A 22 13.56 -7.66 19.55
C GLN A 22 12.17 -7.61 18.93
N GLU A 23 11.96 -6.68 17.99
CA GLU A 23 10.76 -6.71 17.17
C GLU A 23 10.75 -8.07 16.48
N ASP A 24 9.81 -8.92 16.85
CA ASP A 24 9.53 -10.18 16.14
C ASP A 24 9.00 -9.82 14.76
N ARG A 25 9.93 -9.62 13.82
CA ARG A 25 9.58 -9.35 12.43
C ARG A 25 9.00 -10.59 11.80
N TRP A 26 7.81 -10.46 11.27
CA TRP A 26 7.20 -11.52 10.49
C TRP A 26 8.06 -11.84 9.26
N THR A 27 8.48 -13.08 9.12
CA THR A 27 9.37 -13.53 8.03
C THR A 27 8.62 -14.24 6.89
N GLY A 28 7.35 -14.56 7.08
CA GLY A 28 6.50 -15.19 6.06
C GLY A 28 5.88 -14.17 5.10
N ASN A 29 5.16 -14.67 4.09
CA ASN A 29 4.32 -13.82 3.23
C ASN A 29 3.17 -13.21 4.03
N ALA A 30 2.70 -12.03 3.62
CA ALA A 30 1.60 -11.33 4.27
C ALA A 30 0.31 -12.17 4.25
N THR A 31 0.05 -12.83 3.11
CA THR A 31 -1.07 -13.77 2.94
C THR A 31 -0.62 -15.00 2.17
N ASN A 32 -1.44 -16.03 2.16
CA ASN A 32 -1.20 -17.22 1.34
C ASN A 32 -2.08 -17.18 0.08
N LEU A 33 -1.53 -16.68 -1.01
CA LEU A 33 -2.23 -16.57 -2.30
C LEU A 33 -2.62 -17.94 -2.90
N SER A 34 -2.01 -19.05 -2.46
CA SER A 34 -2.37 -20.39 -2.93
C SER A 34 -3.75 -20.88 -2.47
N LYS A 35 -4.39 -20.17 -1.51
CA LYS A 35 -5.77 -20.42 -1.08
C LYS A 35 -6.83 -20.01 -2.10
N GLY A 36 -6.40 -19.43 -3.21
CA GLY A 36 -7.25 -19.00 -4.32
C GLY A 36 -7.71 -17.55 -4.21
N ASN A 37 -8.62 -17.17 -5.08
CA ASN A 37 -9.14 -15.81 -5.17
C ASN A 37 -10.00 -15.44 -3.96
N LEU A 38 -10.10 -14.15 -3.68
CA LEU A 38 -11.03 -13.63 -2.68
C LEU A 38 -12.44 -13.57 -3.26
N ARG A 39 -13.41 -13.87 -2.39
CA ARG A 39 -14.84 -13.71 -2.68
C ARG A 39 -15.58 -13.20 -1.45
N VAL A 40 -16.75 -12.65 -1.65
CA VAL A 40 -17.66 -12.31 -0.55
C VAL A 40 -18.24 -13.62 0.03
N ASN A 41 -18.14 -13.76 1.35
CA ASN A 41 -18.75 -14.90 2.04
C ASN A 41 -20.27 -14.93 1.84
N SER A 42 -20.89 -16.11 1.91
CA SER A 42 -22.34 -16.30 1.73
C SER A 42 -23.21 -15.45 2.65
N SER A 43 -22.71 -15.05 3.83
CA SER A 43 -23.40 -14.14 4.73
C SER A 43 -23.32 -12.66 4.32
N GLY A 44 -22.50 -12.30 3.33
CA GLY A 44 -22.25 -10.92 2.88
C GLY A 44 -21.44 -10.06 3.86
N ARG A 45 -20.83 -10.63 4.90
CA ARG A 45 -20.22 -9.85 5.99
C ARG A 45 -18.71 -9.74 5.94
N TYR A 46 -18.01 -10.63 5.24
CA TYR A 46 -16.55 -10.66 5.17
C TYR A 46 -16.08 -11.29 3.86
N LEU A 47 -14.80 -11.10 3.58
CA LEU A 47 -14.14 -11.77 2.46
C LEU A 47 -13.56 -13.11 2.92
N GLU A 48 -13.62 -14.10 2.05
CA GLU A 48 -12.98 -15.38 2.22
C GLU A 48 -12.23 -15.79 0.95
N TYR A 49 -11.27 -16.67 1.08
CA TYR A 49 -10.65 -17.34 -0.06
C TYR A 49 -11.63 -18.34 -0.69
N THR A 50 -11.35 -18.76 -1.92
CA THR A 50 -12.18 -19.78 -2.60
C THR A 50 -12.18 -21.13 -1.89
N ASP A 51 -11.18 -21.41 -1.04
CA ASP A 51 -11.15 -22.60 -0.17
C ASP A 51 -12.04 -22.47 1.09
N GLY A 52 -12.71 -21.32 1.27
CA GLY A 52 -13.57 -21.04 2.42
C GLY A 52 -12.85 -20.48 3.66
N THR A 53 -11.53 -20.29 3.61
CA THR A 53 -10.79 -19.69 4.72
C THR A 53 -11.10 -18.19 4.81
N PRO A 54 -11.48 -17.65 5.98
CA PRO A 54 -11.69 -16.21 6.14
C PRO A 54 -10.45 -15.40 5.80
N PHE A 55 -10.63 -14.26 5.11
CA PHE A 55 -9.58 -13.32 4.81
C PHE A 55 -9.56 -12.17 5.81
N LEU A 56 -8.42 -11.96 6.45
CA LEU A 56 -8.22 -10.84 7.35
C LEU A 56 -7.74 -9.63 6.55
N TYR A 57 -8.59 -8.61 6.42
CA TYR A 57 -8.28 -7.37 5.72
C TYR A 57 -7.62 -6.37 6.67
N ILE A 58 -6.29 -6.29 6.64
CA ILE A 58 -5.51 -5.25 7.32
C ILE A 58 -4.89 -4.38 6.23
N GLY A 59 -5.52 -3.21 5.98
CA GLY A 59 -5.14 -2.31 4.89
C GLY A 59 -4.25 -1.17 5.35
N ASP A 60 -3.29 -0.78 4.50
CA ASP A 60 -2.61 0.50 4.57
C ASP A 60 -2.94 1.33 3.34
N THR A 61 -2.97 2.66 3.49
CA THR A 61 -3.22 3.59 2.38
C THR A 61 -1.92 4.19 1.88
N ALA A 62 -1.62 3.93 0.63
CA ALA A 62 -0.45 4.45 -0.07
C ALA A 62 -0.91 5.03 -1.42
N TRP A 63 -1.71 6.11 -1.36
CA TRP A 63 -2.38 6.67 -2.52
C TRP A 63 -1.44 6.89 -3.70
N GLU A 64 -0.23 7.36 -3.44
CA GLU A 64 0.73 7.72 -4.47
C GLU A 64 1.87 6.70 -4.68
N LEU A 65 1.70 5.46 -4.18
CA LEU A 65 2.70 4.41 -4.30
C LEU A 65 3.18 4.24 -5.75
N ILE A 66 2.24 4.15 -6.67
CA ILE A 66 2.52 3.88 -8.09
C ILE A 66 3.11 5.12 -8.77
N SER A 67 2.59 6.31 -8.46
CA SER A 67 2.98 7.52 -9.19
C SER A 67 4.28 8.15 -8.70
N ARG A 68 4.67 7.94 -7.43
CA ARG A 68 5.82 8.63 -6.83
C ARG A 68 7.01 7.76 -6.51
N LEU A 69 6.82 6.51 -6.10
CA LEU A 69 7.91 5.66 -5.67
C LEU A 69 8.57 4.97 -6.86
N ASN A 70 9.90 5.01 -6.89
CA ASN A 70 10.66 4.16 -7.82
C ASN A 70 10.65 2.70 -7.35
N ASP A 71 11.16 1.78 -8.16
CA ASP A 71 11.15 0.35 -7.89
C ASP A 71 11.73 -0.04 -6.54
N LYS A 72 12.86 0.56 -6.17
CA LYS A 72 13.55 0.28 -4.91
C LYS A 72 12.75 0.77 -3.70
N GLU A 73 12.19 1.95 -3.78
CA GLU A 73 11.36 2.54 -2.74
C GLU A 73 10.05 1.75 -2.60
N THR A 74 9.44 1.34 -3.71
CA THR A 74 8.27 0.47 -3.75
C THR A 74 8.55 -0.86 -3.05
N GLU A 75 9.66 -1.51 -3.39
CA GLU A 75 10.05 -2.77 -2.75
C GLU A 75 10.26 -2.61 -1.25
N GLN A 76 10.95 -1.56 -0.83
CA GLN A 76 11.20 -1.24 0.58
C GLN A 76 9.90 -0.97 1.34
N TYR A 77 8.97 -0.22 0.75
CA TYR A 77 7.66 0.05 1.34
C TYR A 77 6.85 -1.24 1.51
N LEU A 78 6.71 -2.03 0.45
CA LEU A 78 5.94 -3.28 0.48
C LEU A 78 6.54 -4.28 1.48
N GLU A 79 7.86 -4.37 1.56
CA GLU A 79 8.53 -5.23 2.55
C GLU A 79 8.23 -4.78 3.99
N ASN A 80 8.31 -3.49 4.25
CA ASN A 80 7.97 -2.95 5.57
C ASN A 80 6.51 -3.26 5.97
N ARG A 81 5.57 -3.20 5.01
CA ARG A 81 4.16 -3.52 5.26
C ARG A 81 3.94 -5.01 5.49
N ARG A 82 4.61 -5.86 4.71
CA ARG A 82 4.63 -7.31 4.92
C ARG A 82 5.11 -7.66 6.34
N GLU A 83 6.26 -7.12 6.74
CA GLU A 83 6.84 -7.36 8.08
C GLU A 83 5.92 -6.92 9.23
N LYS A 84 5.08 -5.92 9.00
CA LYS A 84 4.11 -5.40 9.98
C LYS A 84 2.76 -6.11 9.95
N GLY A 85 2.59 -7.13 9.09
CA GLY A 85 1.38 -7.94 9.03
C GLY A 85 0.21 -7.30 8.28
N PHE A 86 0.46 -6.30 7.45
CA PHE A 86 -0.55 -5.82 6.51
C PHE A 86 -0.85 -6.88 5.46
N THR A 87 -2.08 -6.92 4.99
CA THR A 87 -2.53 -7.88 3.97
C THR A 87 -2.97 -7.20 2.68
N VAL A 88 -3.31 -5.92 2.74
CA VAL A 88 -3.81 -5.12 1.61
C VAL A 88 -3.12 -3.75 1.59
N ILE A 89 -2.73 -3.31 0.40
CA ILE A 89 -2.26 -1.94 0.15
C ILE A 89 -3.26 -1.26 -0.78
N GLN A 90 -3.84 -0.14 -0.35
CA GLN A 90 -4.71 0.69 -1.17
C GLN A 90 -3.88 1.73 -1.89
N THR A 91 -4.00 1.81 -3.21
CA THR A 91 -3.27 2.78 -4.04
C THR A 91 -4.12 3.24 -5.22
N VAL A 92 -3.75 4.35 -5.83
CA VAL A 92 -4.51 4.99 -6.92
C VAL A 92 -3.67 5.00 -8.20
N ILE A 93 -4.30 4.74 -9.34
CA ILE A 93 -3.65 4.84 -10.65
C ILE A 93 -3.55 6.30 -11.09
N LEU A 94 -4.68 7.00 -11.14
CA LEU A 94 -4.76 8.42 -11.51
C LEU A 94 -4.99 9.23 -10.24
N ASP A 95 -3.90 9.64 -9.57
CA ASP A 95 -3.92 10.28 -8.26
C ASP A 95 -4.29 11.77 -8.30
N GLU A 96 -4.43 12.36 -7.08
CA GLU A 96 -4.91 13.71 -6.87
C GLU A 96 -3.85 14.81 -7.00
N LEU A 97 -2.58 14.48 -6.86
CA LEU A 97 -1.53 15.50 -6.67
C LEU A 97 -0.83 15.89 -7.95
N ASP A 98 -0.92 15.07 -8.98
CA ASP A 98 -0.09 15.23 -10.14
C ASP A 98 -0.83 15.74 -11.37
N ASP A 99 -0.06 16.46 -12.16
CA ASP A 99 -0.42 16.55 -13.55
C ASP A 99 -0.29 15.15 -14.17
N MET A 100 -1.13 14.84 -15.11
CA MET A 100 -1.20 13.53 -15.77
C MET A 100 0.04 13.19 -16.60
N ASN A 101 1.04 14.08 -16.61
CA ASN A 101 2.20 14.03 -17.48
C ASN A 101 3.46 13.48 -16.83
N VAL A 102 3.45 13.32 -15.48
CA VAL A 102 4.63 12.85 -14.75
C VAL A 102 4.29 11.67 -13.86
N SER A 103 5.12 10.64 -13.93
CA SER A 103 5.13 9.50 -13.01
C SER A 103 6.53 9.25 -12.50
N SER A 104 6.69 8.38 -11.53
CA SER A 104 8.01 7.96 -11.02
C SER A 104 8.95 7.42 -12.10
N ASN A 105 8.38 6.93 -13.20
CA ASN A 105 9.12 6.45 -14.38
C ASN A 105 9.44 7.54 -15.40
N GLY A 106 9.08 8.81 -15.11
CA GLY A 106 9.38 9.96 -15.97
C GLY A 106 8.51 10.10 -17.21
N GLY A 107 7.40 9.35 -17.32
CA GLY A 107 6.47 9.40 -18.45
C GLY A 107 5.05 9.79 -18.05
N PRO A 108 4.20 10.10 -19.04
CA PRO A 108 2.79 10.41 -18.78
C PRO A 108 2.00 9.18 -18.33
N LYS A 109 0.94 9.39 -17.57
CA LYS A 109 -0.04 8.36 -17.21
C LYS A 109 -1.00 8.07 -18.36
N LEU A 110 -1.32 9.10 -19.11
CA LEU A 110 -2.17 9.06 -20.28
C LEU A 110 -1.50 9.80 -21.44
N ILE A 111 -1.58 9.26 -22.66
CA ILE A 111 -1.09 9.95 -23.86
C ILE A 111 -1.99 11.16 -24.13
N ASP A 112 -1.39 12.33 -24.25
CA ASP A 112 -2.09 13.61 -24.47
C ASP A 112 -3.17 13.93 -23.42
N GLY A 113 -3.06 13.39 -22.21
CA GLY A 113 -4.08 13.51 -21.17
C GLY A 113 -5.43 12.84 -21.50
N ASN A 114 -5.45 11.97 -22.49
CA ASN A 114 -6.66 11.33 -22.98
C ASN A 114 -6.90 9.98 -22.31
N ILE A 115 -8.01 9.84 -21.59
CA ILE A 115 -8.39 8.63 -20.86
C ILE A 115 -8.58 7.40 -21.77
N ASP A 116 -8.92 7.60 -23.02
CA ASP A 116 -9.02 6.52 -24.01
C ASP A 116 -7.64 6.04 -24.51
N LYS A 117 -6.54 6.67 -24.03
CA LYS A 117 -5.16 6.36 -24.42
C LYS A 117 -4.25 6.17 -23.20
N PRO A 118 -4.44 5.11 -22.41
CA PRO A 118 -3.52 4.77 -21.32
C PRO A 118 -2.09 4.64 -21.86
N ALA A 119 -1.11 5.21 -21.14
CA ALA A 119 0.29 5.16 -21.57
C ALA A 119 0.90 3.78 -21.24
N PRO A 120 1.38 3.00 -22.23
CA PRO A 120 1.83 1.62 -21.99
C PRO A 120 2.94 1.50 -20.95
N ASP A 121 3.90 2.41 -20.94
CA ASP A 121 5.03 2.38 -20.01
C ASP A 121 4.57 2.58 -18.56
N TYR A 122 3.62 3.50 -18.34
CA TYR A 122 3.04 3.71 -17.01
C TYR A 122 2.29 2.47 -16.52
N PHE A 123 1.46 1.86 -17.35
CA PHE A 123 0.70 0.66 -16.96
C PHE A 123 1.59 -0.58 -16.81
N THR A 124 2.69 -0.68 -17.55
CA THR A 124 3.73 -1.69 -17.28
C THR A 124 4.32 -1.52 -15.87
N HIS A 125 4.51 -0.27 -15.43
CA HIS A 125 4.94 -0.02 -14.05
C HIS A 125 3.84 -0.38 -13.02
N VAL A 126 2.57 -0.10 -13.29
CA VAL A 126 1.44 -0.55 -12.45
C VAL A 126 1.49 -2.06 -12.26
N ASP A 127 1.62 -2.82 -13.35
CA ASP A 127 1.72 -4.29 -13.33
C ASP A 127 2.92 -4.77 -12.51
N LYS A 128 4.03 -4.07 -12.62
CA LYS A 128 5.24 -4.36 -11.85
C LYS A 128 5.01 -4.19 -10.35
N VAL A 129 4.38 -3.09 -9.93
CA VAL A 129 4.04 -2.83 -8.52
C VAL A 129 3.12 -3.93 -7.98
N ILE A 130 2.09 -4.32 -8.74
CA ILE A 130 1.18 -5.41 -8.38
C ILE A 130 1.94 -6.73 -8.23
N SER A 131 2.85 -7.03 -9.17
CA SER A 131 3.67 -8.24 -9.14
C SER A 131 4.61 -8.29 -7.93
N LEU A 132 5.25 -7.17 -7.59
CA LEU A 132 6.09 -7.05 -6.40
C LEU A 132 5.29 -7.27 -5.11
N ALA A 133 4.07 -6.73 -5.03
CA ALA A 133 3.17 -6.96 -3.90
C ALA A 133 2.78 -8.44 -3.80
N ALA A 134 2.43 -9.08 -4.92
CA ALA A 134 2.04 -10.48 -4.97
C ALA A 134 3.15 -11.42 -4.49
N VAL A 135 4.43 -11.17 -4.86
CA VAL A 135 5.59 -11.93 -4.35
C VAL A 135 5.68 -11.90 -2.83
N LYS A 136 5.24 -10.81 -2.20
CA LYS A 136 5.23 -10.64 -0.74
C LYS A 136 3.91 -11.11 -0.09
N GLY A 137 2.97 -11.61 -0.88
CA GLY A 137 1.64 -12.03 -0.43
C GLY A 137 0.71 -10.87 -0.08
N LEU A 138 1.00 -9.66 -0.56
CA LEU A 138 0.14 -8.48 -0.38
C LEU A 138 -0.86 -8.36 -1.53
N TYR A 139 -2.11 -8.09 -1.20
CA TYR A 139 -3.11 -7.67 -2.19
C TYR A 139 -3.00 -6.18 -2.46
N ILE A 140 -3.21 -5.77 -3.70
CA ILE A 140 -3.38 -4.37 -4.07
C ILE A 140 -4.88 -4.09 -4.23
N ALA A 141 -5.42 -3.19 -3.40
CA ALA A 141 -6.73 -2.60 -3.61
C ALA A 141 -6.56 -1.37 -4.51
N LEU A 142 -6.71 -1.59 -5.81
CA LEU A 142 -6.38 -0.64 -6.86
C LEU A 142 -7.58 0.28 -7.13
N LEU A 143 -7.44 1.57 -6.86
CA LEU A 143 -8.42 2.58 -7.23
C LEU A 143 -8.09 3.08 -8.64
N PRO A 144 -9.05 3.02 -9.58
CA PRO A 144 -8.82 3.44 -10.96
C PRO A 144 -8.44 4.91 -11.11
N THR A 145 -9.04 5.77 -10.27
CA THR A 145 -8.87 7.22 -10.33
C THR A 145 -9.24 7.87 -9.01
N TRP A 146 -8.72 9.07 -8.76
CA TRP A 146 -9.17 9.94 -7.70
C TRP A 146 -10.40 10.75 -8.14
N GLY A 147 -11.17 11.28 -7.17
CA GLY A 147 -12.43 11.96 -7.44
C GLY A 147 -12.31 13.24 -8.28
N ASP A 148 -11.19 13.93 -8.19
CA ASP A 148 -10.94 15.18 -8.93
C ASP A 148 -10.93 15.02 -10.46
N LYS A 149 -10.68 13.80 -10.95
CA LYS A 149 -10.76 13.48 -12.38
C LYS A 149 -12.21 13.32 -12.86
N VAL A 150 -13.16 13.22 -11.92
CA VAL A 150 -14.60 13.07 -12.19
C VAL A 150 -15.34 14.38 -11.97
N ASP A 151 -15.12 15.07 -10.85
CA ASP A 151 -15.90 16.25 -10.45
C ASP A 151 -15.08 17.34 -9.74
N LYS A 152 -13.76 17.34 -9.91
CA LYS A 152 -12.78 18.27 -9.30
C LYS A 152 -12.73 18.26 -7.77
N GLN A 153 -13.32 17.29 -7.10
CA GLN A 153 -13.26 17.23 -5.65
C GLN A 153 -11.98 16.57 -5.17
N TRP A 154 -11.42 17.13 -4.10
CA TRP A 154 -10.27 16.61 -3.35
C TRP A 154 -8.96 16.43 -4.14
N GLY A 155 -8.74 17.24 -5.17
CA GLY A 155 -7.51 17.22 -5.95
C GLY A 155 -7.42 18.40 -6.93
N LYS A 156 -6.48 18.31 -7.87
CA LYS A 156 -6.17 19.39 -8.83
C LYS A 156 -6.87 19.25 -10.18
N GLY A 157 -7.55 18.14 -10.42
CA GLY A 157 -8.10 17.83 -11.73
C GLY A 157 -7.01 17.36 -12.73
N PRO A 158 -7.21 17.51 -14.03
CA PRO A 158 -8.44 17.99 -14.67
C PRO A 158 -9.60 16.98 -14.60
N GLU A 159 -10.85 17.42 -14.80
CA GLU A 159 -11.97 16.52 -15.09
C GLU A 159 -11.75 15.92 -16.48
N ILE A 160 -11.70 14.59 -16.54
CA ILE A 160 -11.44 13.85 -17.78
C ILE A 160 -12.47 12.75 -18.02
N PHE A 161 -13.29 12.43 -16.99
CA PHE A 161 -14.26 11.36 -17.10
C PHE A 161 -15.63 11.88 -17.54
N THR A 162 -16.21 11.15 -18.48
CA THR A 162 -17.63 11.15 -18.83
C THR A 162 -18.18 9.74 -18.59
N PRO A 163 -19.51 9.53 -18.54
CA PRO A 163 -20.07 8.19 -18.39
C PRO A 163 -19.56 7.20 -19.46
N GLU A 164 -19.40 7.65 -20.72
CA GLU A 164 -18.97 6.80 -21.83
C GLU A 164 -17.51 6.37 -21.70
N ASN A 165 -16.59 7.31 -21.44
CA ASN A 165 -15.17 6.98 -21.34
C ASN A 165 -14.85 6.29 -20.03
N ALA A 166 -15.57 6.56 -18.94
CA ALA A 166 -15.45 5.85 -17.68
C ALA A 166 -15.78 4.36 -17.84
N TYR A 167 -16.85 4.04 -18.59
CA TYR A 167 -17.19 2.65 -18.90
C TYR A 167 -16.08 1.95 -19.70
N LYS A 168 -15.54 2.62 -20.73
CA LYS A 168 -14.45 2.05 -21.57
C LYS A 168 -13.18 1.81 -20.75
N TYR A 169 -12.78 2.82 -19.96
CA TYR A 169 -11.60 2.73 -19.11
C TYR A 169 -11.73 1.64 -18.05
N GLY A 170 -12.88 1.58 -17.36
CA GLY A 170 -13.15 0.56 -16.35
C GLY A 170 -13.18 -0.86 -16.95
N LYS A 171 -13.75 -1.02 -18.15
CA LYS A 171 -13.74 -2.29 -18.87
C LYS A 171 -12.30 -2.71 -19.22
N TRP A 172 -11.53 -1.81 -19.85
CA TRP A 172 -10.14 -2.06 -20.23
C TRP A 172 -9.25 -2.40 -19.00
N LEU A 173 -9.45 -1.71 -17.87
CA LEU A 173 -8.68 -1.96 -16.66
C LEU A 173 -9.02 -3.31 -16.01
N GLY A 174 -10.23 -3.82 -16.22
CA GLY A 174 -10.70 -5.09 -15.65
C GLY A 174 -10.43 -6.32 -16.50
N GLU A 175 -9.97 -6.15 -17.75
CA GLU A 175 -9.58 -7.22 -18.69
C GLU A 175 -8.10 -7.64 -18.48
#